data_0ca973c2a2c35af042be219b6e03276e
#
_entry.id   0ca973c2a2c35af042be219b6e03276e
#
_cell.length_a   1.000
_cell.length_b   1.000
_cell.length_c   1.000
_cell.angle_alpha   90.00
_cell.angle_beta   90.00
_cell.angle_gamma   90.00
#
_symmetry.space_group_name_H-M   'P 1'
#
loop_
_entity.id
_entity.type
_entity.pdbx_description
1 polymer ?
#
loop_
_entity_poly.entity_id
_entity_poly.type
_entity_poly.pdbx_seq_one_letter_code
_entity_poly.pdbx_strand_id
1 'polypeptide(L)'
;MTLQTIQESKLTRREVEVLGSTMSYLQAGTEGPNVLFLHGNPTSSYIWRDIIPHVEPQAKCFAPDLIGFGRSGKPDIDYRFADQVRYLDAFLETIGLNKMVIVAQDWGTALAFHYAARFPEKILGLAFMEFIHPMPNWDNFHQRPEARELFKAFRTPGMGEKMILEDNFFIERVLPAAVTRKLSDAEMAEYRAPFPTPQSRKPILMFPRELPIAGEPRDMYAMCEDDQAALRASNYPKLLFYGDPGALISPEVATRFASGFQNCQLVRLGTGSHYLQEDHPHTIGAAIRQWIDLLI
;
A
#
# COMPACT_ATOMS: atom_id res chain seq x y z
N MET A 1 -4.47 28.17 22.31
CA MET A 1 -4.08 27.10 21.37
C MET A 1 -3.84 27.74 20.04
N THR A 2 -2.58 27.94 19.69
CA THR A 2 -2.15 28.59 18.46
C THR A 2 -2.31 27.57 17.33
N LEU A 3 -3.17 27.86 16.36
CA LEU A 3 -3.26 27.14 15.10
C LEU A 3 -1.88 27.29 14.41
N GLN A 4 -1.04 26.24 14.44
CA GLN A 4 0.12 26.20 13.59
C GLN A 4 -0.38 26.14 12.14
N THR A 5 -0.09 27.18 11.40
CA THR A 5 -0.28 27.23 9.94
C THR A 5 0.50 26.05 9.35
N ILE A 6 -0.20 25.07 8.79
CA ILE A 6 0.44 23.98 8.02
C ILE A 6 1.10 24.67 6.83
N GLN A 7 2.42 24.66 6.80
CA GLN A 7 3.20 25.18 5.69
C GLN A 7 2.82 24.37 4.45
N GLU A 8 2.55 25.00 3.32
CA GLU A 8 2.22 24.29 2.07
C GLU A 8 3.28 23.23 1.78
N SER A 9 2.86 21.97 1.72
CA SER A 9 3.73 20.84 1.44
C SER A 9 4.40 20.99 0.07
N LYS A 10 5.72 20.88 0.02
CA LYS A 10 6.50 20.92 -1.23
C LYS A 10 6.66 19.52 -1.81
N LEU A 11 5.56 18.83 -2.06
CA LEU A 11 5.58 17.57 -2.79
C LEU A 11 6.11 17.80 -4.22
N THR A 12 7.31 17.32 -4.47
CA THR A 12 7.94 17.40 -5.79
C THR A 12 7.82 16.05 -6.47
N ARG A 13 7.24 16.02 -7.67
CA ARG A 13 7.23 14.84 -8.50
C ARG A 13 8.56 14.70 -9.23
N ARG A 14 9.10 13.50 -9.24
CA ARG A 14 10.31 13.10 -9.93
C ARG A 14 10.08 11.83 -10.72
N GLU A 15 10.97 11.58 -11.66
CA GLU A 15 10.96 10.39 -12.49
C GLU A 15 12.39 9.84 -12.57
N VAL A 16 12.49 8.51 -12.70
CA VAL A 16 13.75 7.80 -12.84
C VAL A 16 13.57 6.60 -13.76
N GLU A 17 14.56 6.35 -14.60
CA GLU A 17 14.59 5.17 -15.47
C GLU A 17 14.92 3.92 -14.67
N VAL A 18 14.06 2.90 -14.78
CA VAL A 18 14.19 1.62 -14.09
C VAL A 18 13.84 0.49 -15.04
N LEU A 19 14.76 -0.42 -15.29
CA LEU A 19 14.57 -1.61 -16.12
C LEU A 19 13.96 -1.34 -17.51
N GLY A 20 14.38 -0.24 -18.14
CA GLY A 20 13.88 0.16 -19.46
C GLY A 20 12.49 0.77 -19.46
N SER A 21 11.99 1.17 -18.29
CA SER A 21 10.74 1.93 -18.11
C SER A 21 10.97 3.07 -17.12
N THR A 22 10.03 3.98 -17.00
CA THR A 22 10.09 5.11 -16.08
C THR A 22 9.29 4.81 -14.80
N MET A 23 9.87 5.06 -13.63
CA MET A 23 9.13 5.10 -12.37
C MET A 23 9.01 6.55 -11.89
N SER A 24 7.78 6.98 -11.65
CA SER A 24 7.45 8.29 -11.08
C SER A 24 7.32 8.18 -9.57
N TYR A 25 7.74 9.20 -8.83
CA TYR A 25 7.58 9.25 -7.37
C TYR A 25 7.41 10.67 -6.86
N LEU A 26 6.74 10.80 -5.72
CA LEU A 26 6.72 12.04 -4.95
C LEU A 26 7.90 12.05 -3.98
N GLN A 27 8.54 13.20 -3.86
CA GLN A 27 9.60 13.46 -2.88
C GLN A 27 9.29 14.70 -2.07
N ALA A 28 9.52 14.63 -0.75
CA ALA A 28 9.41 15.77 0.16
C ALA A 28 10.38 15.63 1.33
N GLY A 29 10.68 16.74 1.99
CA GLY A 29 11.63 16.78 3.11
C GLY A 29 13.09 16.65 2.66
N THR A 30 14.01 17.19 3.47
CA THR A 30 15.46 17.26 3.15
C THR A 30 16.34 16.68 4.24
N GLU A 31 15.80 16.49 5.44
CA GLU A 31 16.54 16.06 6.64
C GLU A 31 15.90 14.85 7.30
N GLY A 32 16.58 14.23 8.24
CA GLY A 32 16.09 13.09 8.98
C GLY A 32 16.18 11.75 8.23
N PRO A 33 15.52 10.70 8.74
CA PRO A 33 15.53 9.37 8.15
C PRO A 33 14.77 9.32 6.82
N ASN A 34 15.10 8.35 6.00
CA ASN A 34 14.31 8.07 4.81
C ASN A 34 13.00 7.38 5.20
N VAL A 35 11.90 7.81 4.61
CA VAL A 35 10.57 7.20 4.75
C VAL A 35 10.03 6.87 3.36
N LEU A 36 9.82 5.60 3.10
CA LEU A 36 9.26 5.07 1.87
C LEU A 36 7.77 4.80 2.05
N PHE A 37 6.92 5.37 1.20
CA PHE A 37 5.48 5.17 1.21
C PHE A 37 5.05 4.28 0.04
N LEU A 38 4.52 3.10 0.33
CA LEU A 38 4.10 2.12 -0.68
C LEU A 38 2.59 1.99 -0.71
N HIS A 39 2.01 2.35 -1.85
CA HIS A 39 0.59 2.22 -2.11
C HIS A 39 0.22 0.82 -2.61
N GLY A 40 -1.08 0.56 -2.74
CA GLY A 40 -1.63 -0.68 -3.30
C GLY A 40 -2.57 -0.46 -4.48
N ASN A 41 -3.46 -1.42 -4.69
CA ASN A 41 -4.40 -1.46 -5.80
C ASN A 41 -5.69 -0.67 -5.51
N PRO A 42 -6.22 0.16 -6.38
CA PRO A 42 -5.71 0.64 -7.69
C PRO A 42 -5.08 2.03 -7.57
N THR A 43 -4.50 2.35 -6.43
CA THR A 43 -4.07 3.69 -6.08
C THR A 43 -2.70 4.06 -6.65
N SER A 44 -2.10 5.13 -6.16
CA SER A 44 -0.79 5.63 -6.53
C SER A 44 -0.19 6.41 -5.35
N SER A 45 0.94 7.06 -5.55
CA SER A 45 1.51 8.01 -4.57
C SER A 45 0.52 9.09 -4.12
N TYR A 46 -0.52 9.35 -4.91
CA TYR A 46 -1.57 10.32 -4.60
C TYR A 46 -2.31 10.03 -3.27
N ILE A 47 -2.45 8.76 -2.89
CA ILE A 47 -3.11 8.38 -1.64
C ILE A 47 -2.38 8.90 -0.38
N TRP A 48 -1.09 9.23 -0.51
CA TRP A 48 -0.25 9.73 0.57
C TRP A 48 -0.19 11.27 0.67
N ARG A 49 -0.89 12.00 -0.22
CA ARG A 49 -0.82 13.45 -0.36
C ARG A 49 -1.07 14.24 0.93
N ASP A 50 -2.02 13.77 1.74
CA ASP A 50 -2.42 14.42 2.99
C ASP A 50 -1.71 13.85 4.23
N ILE A 51 -0.88 12.78 4.07
CA ILE A 51 -0.07 12.16 5.12
C ILE A 51 1.36 12.69 5.10
N ILE A 52 2.00 12.73 3.93
CA ILE A 52 3.39 13.17 3.77
C ILE A 52 3.65 14.55 4.40
N PRO A 53 2.75 15.57 4.30
CA PRO A 53 2.94 16.86 4.92
C PRO A 53 3.14 16.85 6.43
N HIS A 54 2.66 15.82 7.12
CA HIS A 54 2.90 15.64 8.56
C HIS A 54 4.30 15.09 8.86
N VAL A 55 4.88 14.34 7.93
CA VAL A 55 6.12 13.58 8.12
C VAL A 55 7.34 14.33 7.56
N GLU A 56 7.19 15.02 6.44
CA GLU A 56 8.29 15.74 5.74
C GLU A 56 9.06 16.75 6.57
N PRO A 57 8.50 17.39 7.63
CA PRO A 57 9.29 18.33 8.43
C PRO A 57 10.47 17.68 9.17
N GLN A 58 10.48 16.34 9.32
CA GLN A 58 11.53 15.63 10.07
C GLN A 58 12.06 14.38 9.34
N ALA A 59 11.64 14.15 8.10
CA ALA A 59 12.03 12.97 7.34
C ALA A 59 12.11 13.27 5.83
N LYS A 60 12.94 12.49 5.14
CA LYS A 60 12.98 12.48 3.67
C LYS A 60 11.96 11.46 3.17
N CYS A 61 10.87 11.93 2.59
CA CYS A 61 9.75 11.13 2.15
C CYS A 61 9.87 10.79 0.66
N PHE A 62 9.64 9.52 0.33
CA PHE A 62 9.64 8.98 -1.04
C PHE A 62 8.39 8.15 -1.22
N ALA A 63 7.56 8.49 -2.19
CA ALA A 63 6.33 7.75 -2.50
C ALA A 63 6.30 7.40 -4.00
N PRO A 64 6.83 6.23 -4.40
CA PRO A 64 6.78 5.81 -5.80
C PRO A 64 5.35 5.45 -6.20
N ASP A 65 5.04 5.70 -7.47
CA ASP A 65 3.98 5.01 -8.17
C ASP A 65 4.53 3.65 -8.59
N LEU A 66 3.91 2.55 -8.18
CA LEU A 66 4.32 1.20 -8.59
C LEU A 66 4.26 1.07 -10.11
N ILE A 67 5.08 0.17 -10.67
CA ILE A 67 5.08 -0.02 -12.13
C ILE A 67 3.68 -0.39 -12.63
N GLY A 68 3.22 0.30 -13.67
CA GLY A 68 1.85 0.16 -14.18
C GLY A 68 0.80 1.04 -13.48
N PHE A 69 1.14 1.71 -12.38
CA PHE A 69 0.23 2.57 -11.60
C PHE A 69 0.63 4.05 -11.70
N GLY A 70 -0.28 4.92 -11.32
CA GLY A 70 -0.05 6.35 -11.27
C GLY A 70 0.57 6.89 -12.57
N ARG A 71 1.66 7.64 -12.43
CA ARG A 71 2.42 8.22 -13.53
C ARG A 71 3.64 7.38 -13.94
N SER A 72 3.85 6.22 -13.31
CA SER A 72 4.87 5.27 -13.73
C SER A 72 4.53 4.65 -15.08
N GLY A 73 5.56 4.22 -15.80
CA GLY A 73 5.44 3.57 -17.08
C GLY A 73 4.56 2.32 -17.04
N LYS A 74 4.04 1.95 -18.20
CA LYS A 74 3.20 0.76 -18.39
C LYS A 74 3.82 -0.18 -19.43
N PRO A 75 4.99 -0.80 -19.10
CA PRO A 75 5.63 -1.75 -20.02
C PRO A 75 4.72 -2.96 -20.26
N ASP A 76 4.94 -3.64 -21.38
CA ASP A 76 4.22 -4.88 -21.69
C ASP A 76 4.80 -6.06 -20.91
N ILE A 77 4.33 -6.22 -19.69
CA ILE A 77 4.66 -7.29 -18.73
C ILE A 77 3.41 -7.87 -18.14
N ASP A 78 3.53 -8.93 -17.35
CA ASP A 78 2.36 -9.57 -16.72
C ASP A 78 1.84 -8.83 -15.49
N TYR A 79 2.64 -7.95 -14.90
CA TYR A 79 2.33 -7.24 -13.64
C TYR A 79 2.05 -8.18 -12.46
N ARG A 80 2.66 -9.37 -12.47
CA ARG A 80 2.64 -10.25 -11.32
C ARG A 80 3.36 -9.58 -10.14
N PHE A 81 3.14 -10.09 -8.94
CA PHE A 81 3.83 -9.58 -7.75
C PHE A 81 5.36 -9.58 -7.92
N ALA A 82 5.92 -10.62 -8.53
CA ALA A 82 7.36 -10.71 -8.83
C ALA A 82 7.85 -9.57 -9.74
N ASP A 83 7.04 -9.08 -10.68
CA ASP A 83 7.38 -7.91 -11.48
C ASP A 83 7.43 -6.65 -10.62
N GLN A 84 6.46 -6.47 -9.73
CA GLN A 84 6.42 -5.33 -8.81
C GLN A 84 7.65 -5.33 -7.88
N VAL A 85 8.02 -6.49 -7.34
CA VAL A 85 9.24 -6.66 -6.53
C VAL A 85 10.48 -6.23 -7.32
N ARG A 86 10.64 -6.74 -8.53
CA ARG A 86 11.81 -6.48 -9.37
C ARG A 86 11.95 -4.98 -9.70
N TYR A 87 10.85 -4.31 -10.02
CA TYR A 87 10.86 -2.88 -10.30
C TYR A 87 11.08 -2.04 -9.04
N LEU A 88 10.51 -2.41 -7.89
CA LEU A 88 10.75 -1.72 -6.63
C LEU A 88 12.21 -1.85 -6.19
N ASP A 89 12.79 -3.03 -6.25
CA ASP A 89 14.20 -3.26 -5.89
C ASP A 89 15.13 -2.39 -6.75
N ALA A 90 14.93 -2.40 -8.06
CA ALA A 90 15.72 -1.59 -8.98
C ALA A 90 15.48 -0.08 -8.78
N PHE A 91 14.26 0.34 -8.44
CA PHE A 91 13.97 1.73 -8.10
C PHE A 91 14.75 2.16 -6.85
N LEU A 92 14.69 1.39 -5.76
CA LEU A 92 15.38 1.70 -4.51
C LEU A 92 16.90 1.76 -4.70
N GLU A 93 17.46 0.86 -5.50
CA GLU A 93 18.88 0.87 -5.88
C GLU A 93 19.24 2.12 -6.68
N THR A 94 18.45 2.46 -7.69
CA THR A 94 18.71 3.59 -8.58
C THR A 94 18.69 4.93 -7.84
N ILE A 95 17.77 5.13 -6.89
CA ILE A 95 17.73 6.36 -6.09
C ILE A 95 18.63 6.31 -4.85
N GLY A 96 19.35 5.21 -4.63
CA GLY A 96 20.28 5.05 -3.51
C GLY A 96 19.62 4.97 -2.14
N LEU A 97 18.38 4.47 -2.05
CA LEU A 97 17.63 4.42 -0.80
C LEU A 97 18.01 3.15 -0.02
N ASN A 98 18.79 3.32 1.04
CA ASN A 98 19.30 2.20 1.83
C ASN A 98 18.47 1.99 3.12
N LYS A 99 18.84 2.63 4.24
CA LYS A 99 18.11 2.48 5.50
C LYS A 99 16.85 3.35 5.49
N MET A 100 15.69 2.77 5.85
CA MET A 100 14.43 3.47 5.77
C MET A 100 13.38 2.95 6.75
N VAL A 101 12.45 3.81 7.10
CA VAL A 101 11.13 3.44 7.58
C VAL A 101 10.25 3.18 6.36
N ILE A 102 9.46 2.12 6.37
CA ILE A 102 8.48 1.87 5.32
C ILE A 102 7.08 2.08 5.88
N VAL A 103 6.26 2.85 5.16
CA VAL A 103 4.83 3.07 5.41
C VAL A 103 4.06 2.45 4.26
N ALA A 104 3.18 1.49 4.53
CA ALA A 104 2.57 0.71 3.47
C ALA A 104 1.09 0.40 3.70
N GLN A 105 0.35 0.23 2.61
CA GLN A 105 -1.05 -0.18 2.62
C GLN A 105 -1.30 -1.17 1.49
N ASP A 106 -2.22 -2.14 1.70
CA ASP A 106 -2.67 -3.12 0.70
C ASP A 106 -1.46 -3.86 0.08
N TRP A 107 -1.33 -3.93 -1.25
CA TRP A 107 -0.20 -4.58 -1.93
C TRP A 107 1.15 -3.94 -1.63
N GLY A 108 1.17 -2.66 -1.26
CA GLY A 108 2.38 -2.02 -0.75
C GLY A 108 2.92 -2.73 0.50
N THR A 109 2.05 -3.34 1.31
CA THR A 109 2.49 -4.10 2.50
C THR A 109 3.14 -5.42 2.13
N ALA A 110 2.62 -6.13 1.13
CA ALA A 110 3.27 -7.35 0.63
C ALA A 110 4.69 -7.03 0.12
N LEU A 111 4.85 -5.94 -0.63
CA LEU A 111 6.16 -5.46 -1.09
C LEU A 111 7.07 -5.08 0.08
N ALA A 112 6.53 -4.36 1.07
CA ALA A 112 7.28 -3.95 2.27
C ALA A 112 7.75 -5.16 3.09
N PHE A 113 6.88 -6.14 3.32
CA PHE A 113 7.19 -7.34 4.09
C PHE A 113 8.23 -8.21 3.37
N HIS A 114 8.05 -8.40 2.06
CA HIS A 114 9.01 -9.15 1.24
C HIS A 114 10.38 -8.47 1.17
N TYR A 115 10.42 -7.14 1.04
CA TYR A 115 11.67 -6.39 1.10
C TYR A 115 12.33 -6.51 2.48
N ALA A 116 11.56 -6.36 3.56
CA ALA A 116 12.05 -6.44 4.93
C ALA A 116 12.53 -7.85 5.33
N ALA A 117 11.91 -8.90 4.79
CA ALA A 117 12.37 -10.28 4.99
C ALA A 117 13.74 -10.55 4.34
N ARG A 118 13.98 -9.98 3.14
CA ARG A 118 15.23 -10.13 2.41
C ARG A 118 16.37 -9.21 2.91
N PHE A 119 16.02 -8.03 3.42
CA PHE A 119 16.98 -6.98 3.81
C PHE A 119 16.65 -6.38 5.19
N PRO A 120 16.58 -7.19 6.26
CA PRO A 120 16.15 -6.71 7.58
C PRO A 120 17.06 -5.61 8.15
N GLU A 121 18.33 -5.58 7.78
CA GLU A 121 19.31 -4.57 8.20
C GLU A 121 19.07 -3.18 7.61
N LYS A 122 18.24 -3.10 6.56
CA LYS A 122 17.86 -1.84 5.91
C LYS A 122 16.59 -1.24 6.50
N ILE A 123 15.91 -1.95 7.42
CA ILE A 123 14.63 -1.52 7.98
C ILE A 123 14.84 -0.83 9.32
N LEU A 124 14.45 0.44 9.40
CA LEU A 124 14.38 1.21 10.64
C LEU A 124 13.06 0.98 11.38
N GLY A 125 12.00 0.69 10.67
CA GLY A 125 10.68 0.38 11.19
C GLY A 125 9.66 0.18 10.07
N LEU A 126 8.53 -0.48 10.39
CA LEU A 126 7.40 -0.69 9.48
C LEU A 126 6.12 -0.10 10.06
N ALA A 127 5.49 0.83 9.34
CA ALA A 127 4.13 1.31 9.60
C ALA A 127 3.20 0.77 8.52
N PHE A 128 2.10 0.12 8.88
CA PHE A 128 1.26 -0.53 7.88
C PHE A 128 -0.21 -0.60 8.28
N MET A 129 -1.07 -0.78 7.28
CA MET A 129 -2.51 -0.88 7.42
C MET A 129 -3.11 -1.71 6.28
N GLU A 130 -4.27 -2.35 6.54
CA GLU A 130 -5.02 -3.13 5.54
C GLU A 130 -4.08 -4.04 4.72
N PHE A 131 -3.29 -4.83 5.41
CA PHE A 131 -2.15 -5.55 4.86
C PHE A 131 -2.53 -6.90 4.24
N ILE A 132 -1.76 -7.29 3.22
CA ILE A 132 -1.86 -8.61 2.58
C ILE A 132 -1.21 -9.65 3.48
N HIS A 133 -1.91 -10.76 3.70
CA HIS A 133 -1.42 -11.91 4.45
C HIS A 133 -2.01 -13.21 3.88
N PRO A 134 -1.41 -14.38 4.10
CA PRO A 134 -1.99 -15.63 3.66
C PRO A 134 -3.31 -15.90 4.39
N MET A 135 -4.35 -16.18 3.64
CA MET A 135 -5.69 -16.46 4.15
C MET A 135 -6.04 -17.93 3.91
N PRO A 136 -6.31 -18.72 4.96
CA PRO A 136 -6.56 -20.15 4.84
C PRO A 136 -7.74 -20.51 3.93
N ASN A 137 -8.72 -19.65 3.84
CA ASN A 137 -9.89 -19.81 2.99
C ASN A 137 -10.55 -18.45 2.67
N TRP A 138 -11.56 -18.46 1.81
CA TRP A 138 -12.29 -17.27 1.41
C TRP A 138 -13.05 -16.58 2.55
N ASP A 139 -13.44 -17.30 3.59
CA ASP A 139 -14.13 -16.70 4.75
C ASP A 139 -13.21 -15.79 5.57
N ASN A 140 -11.90 -16.01 5.45
CA ASN A 140 -10.89 -15.14 6.08
C ASN A 140 -10.50 -13.92 5.26
N PHE A 141 -10.94 -13.83 4.00
CA PHE A 141 -10.56 -12.72 3.11
C PHE A 141 -11.29 -11.42 3.43
N HIS A 142 -12.59 -11.48 3.61
CA HIS A 142 -13.39 -10.28 3.84
C HIS A 142 -14.62 -10.63 4.68
N GLN A 143 -15.03 -9.73 5.56
CA GLN A 143 -16.21 -9.98 6.42
C GLN A 143 -17.52 -10.06 5.63
N ARG A 144 -17.65 -9.25 4.55
CA ARG A 144 -18.86 -9.21 3.73
C ARG A 144 -18.82 -10.29 2.64
N PRO A 145 -19.83 -11.20 2.60
CA PRO A 145 -19.92 -12.25 1.58
C PRO A 145 -19.90 -11.70 0.14
N GLU A 146 -20.56 -10.57 -0.10
CA GLU A 146 -20.65 -9.95 -1.43
C GLU A 146 -19.27 -9.54 -1.95
N ALA A 147 -18.37 -9.06 -1.08
CA ALA A 147 -17.01 -8.74 -1.45
C ALA A 147 -16.21 -10.01 -1.80
N ARG A 148 -16.43 -11.12 -1.09
CA ARG A 148 -15.80 -12.41 -1.42
C ARG A 148 -16.19 -12.88 -2.81
N GLU A 149 -17.49 -12.87 -3.13
CA GLU A 149 -17.99 -13.29 -4.45
C GLU A 149 -17.48 -12.35 -5.56
N LEU A 150 -17.41 -11.05 -5.29
CA LEU A 150 -16.84 -10.08 -6.22
C LEU A 150 -15.37 -10.39 -6.54
N PHE A 151 -14.55 -10.66 -5.53
CA PHE A 151 -13.13 -10.99 -5.75
C PHE A 151 -12.92 -12.37 -6.39
N LYS A 152 -13.80 -13.33 -6.14
CA LYS A 152 -13.84 -14.59 -6.92
C LYS A 152 -14.12 -14.32 -8.40
N ALA A 153 -15.07 -13.42 -8.69
CA ALA A 153 -15.37 -13.01 -10.07
C ALA A 153 -14.18 -12.34 -10.76
N PHE A 154 -13.42 -11.46 -10.07
CA PHE A 154 -12.20 -10.86 -10.60
C PHE A 154 -11.12 -11.92 -10.95
N ARG A 155 -11.07 -13.01 -10.22
CA ARG A 155 -10.12 -14.13 -10.45
C ARG A 155 -10.60 -15.09 -11.54
N THR A 156 -11.88 -15.05 -11.91
CA THR A 156 -12.45 -15.92 -12.94
C THR A 156 -12.04 -15.43 -14.33
N PRO A 157 -11.38 -16.28 -15.16
CA PRO A 157 -11.01 -15.90 -16.52
C PRO A 157 -12.21 -15.43 -17.34
N GLY A 158 -12.02 -14.39 -18.14
CA GLY A 158 -13.07 -13.73 -18.94
C GLY A 158 -13.95 -12.77 -18.13
N MET A 159 -14.37 -13.16 -16.93
CA MET A 159 -15.20 -12.29 -16.07
C MET A 159 -14.38 -11.15 -15.46
N GLY A 160 -13.19 -11.45 -14.92
CA GLY A 160 -12.29 -10.44 -14.38
C GLY A 160 -11.85 -9.44 -15.44
N GLU A 161 -11.52 -9.91 -16.66
CA GLU A 161 -11.18 -9.05 -17.79
C GLU A 161 -12.32 -8.11 -18.14
N LYS A 162 -13.52 -8.64 -18.28
CA LYS A 162 -14.71 -7.82 -18.57
C LYS A 162 -14.92 -6.75 -17.50
N MET A 163 -14.97 -7.14 -16.23
CA MET A 163 -15.29 -6.22 -15.14
C MET A 163 -14.19 -5.16 -14.94
N ILE A 164 -12.92 -5.56 -14.94
CA ILE A 164 -11.83 -4.63 -14.60
C ILE A 164 -11.30 -3.93 -15.84
N LEU A 165 -11.03 -4.64 -16.94
CA LEU A 165 -10.42 -4.02 -18.11
C LEU A 165 -11.45 -3.24 -18.92
N GLU A 166 -12.63 -3.81 -19.20
CA GLU A 166 -13.64 -3.17 -20.03
C GLU A 166 -14.49 -2.18 -19.23
N ASP A 167 -15.11 -2.63 -18.15
CA ASP A 167 -16.10 -1.86 -17.38
C ASP A 167 -15.45 -0.92 -16.33
N ASN A 168 -14.11 -0.97 -16.13
CA ASN A 168 -13.38 -0.19 -15.11
C ASN A 168 -13.96 -0.32 -13.69
N PHE A 169 -14.54 -1.46 -13.37
CA PHE A 169 -15.35 -1.67 -12.17
C PHE A 169 -14.57 -1.40 -10.87
N PHE A 170 -13.27 -1.72 -10.86
CA PHE A 170 -12.47 -1.56 -9.65
C PHE A 170 -12.37 -0.09 -9.22
N ILE A 171 -12.08 0.81 -10.17
CA ILE A 171 -11.98 2.25 -9.91
C ILE A 171 -13.36 2.88 -9.70
N GLU A 172 -14.35 2.48 -10.51
CA GLU A 172 -15.66 3.15 -10.49
C GLU A 172 -16.57 2.68 -9.34
N ARG A 173 -16.33 1.48 -8.80
CA ARG A 173 -17.21 0.86 -7.81
C ARG A 173 -16.49 0.41 -6.54
N VAL A 174 -15.37 -0.32 -6.66
CA VAL A 174 -14.67 -0.89 -5.49
C VAL A 174 -14.00 0.22 -4.68
N LEU A 175 -13.21 1.06 -5.34
CA LEU A 175 -12.48 2.13 -4.67
C LEU A 175 -13.40 3.07 -3.88
N PRO A 176 -14.43 3.70 -4.45
CA PRO A 176 -15.29 4.61 -3.67
C PRO A 176 -16.13 3.91 -2.61
N ALA A 177 -16.46 2.62 -2.79
CA ALA A 177 -17.19 1.83 -1.79
C ALA A 177 -16.31 1.41 -0.58
N ALA A 178 -14.99 1.51 -0.73
CA ALA A 178 -14.01 1.14 0.29
C ALA A 178 -13.40 2.37 1.02
N VAL A 179 -13.98 3.56 0.81
CA VAL A 179 -13.74 4.80 1.55
C VAL A 179 -15.01 5.16 2.31
N THR A 180 -14.90 5.57 3.56
CA THR A 180 -16.07 5.92 4.39
C THR A 180 -16.65 7.28 4.00
N ARG A 181 -15.78 8.26 3.73
CA ARG A 181 -16.20 9.55 3.21
C ARG A 181 -16.51 9.48 1.71
N LYS A 182 -17.28 10.41 1.22
CA LYS A 182 -17.46 10.56 -0.22
C LYS A 182 -16.23 11.22 -0.86
N LEU A 183 -15.64 10.57 -1.85
CA LEU A 183 -14.61 11.17 -2.68
C LEU A 183 -15.24 12.23 -3.61
N SER A 184 -14.58 13.36 -3.77
CA SER A 184 -14.97 14.41 -4.72
C SER A 184 -14.72 13.97 -6.17
N ASP A 185 -15.33 14.65 -7.12
CA ASP A 185 -15.12 14.39 -8.55
C ASP A 185 -13.65 14.63 -8.96
N ALA A 186 -12.98 15.60 -8.34
CA ALA A 186 -11.57 15.89 -8.58
C ALA A 186 -10.67 14.73 -8.06
N GLU A 187 -10.92 14.21 -6.87
CA GLU A 187 -10.20 13.04 -6.34
C GLU A 187 -10.43 11.80 -7.21
N MET A 188 -11.67 11.55 -7.61
CA MET A 188 -11.98 10.44 -8.51
C MET A 188 -11.32 10.61 -9.90
N ALA A 189 -11.18 11.85 -10.39
CA ALA A 189 -10.45 12.12 -11.63
C ALA A 189 -8.97 11.76 -11.52
N GLU A 190 -8.31 12.06 -10.39
CA GLU A 190 -6.91 11.64 -10.14
C GLU A 190 -6.75 10.11 -10.11
N TYR A 191 -7.69 9.38 -9.50
CA TYR A 191 -7.66 7.91 -9.50
C TYR A 191 -7.95 7.28 -10.87
N ARG A 192 -8.77 7.94 -11.72
CA ARG A 192 -9.06 7.50 -13.08
C ARG A 192 -7.94 7.77 -14.07
N ALA A 193 -7.25 8.91 -13.91
CA ALA A 193 -6.31 9.43 -14.89
C ALA A 193 -5.22 8.42 -15.34
N PRO A 194 -4.67 7.54 -14.46
CA PRO A 194 -3.67 6.54 -14.87
C PRO A 194 -4.23 5.42 -15.76
N PHE A 195 -5.56 5.24 -15.84
CA PHE A 195 -6.20 4.02 -16.36
C PHE A 195 -7.25 4.30 -17.44
N PRO A 196 -6.92 5.11 -18.49
CA PRO A 196 -7.92 5.54 -19.51
C PRO A 196 -8.34 4.40 -20.46
N THR A 197 -7.53 3.37 -20.63
CA THR A 197 -7.79 2.27 -21.58
C THR A 197 -7.83 0.90 -20.89
N PRO A 198 -8.47 -0.11 -21.49
CA PRO A 198 -8.44 -1.48 -20.99
C PRO A 198 -7.01 -1.99 -20.71
N GLN A 199 -6.07 -1.74 -21.61
CA GLN A 199 -4.67 -2.17 -21.48
C GLN A 199 -3.99 -1.54 -20.26
N SER A 200 -4.28 -0.25 -19.99
CA SER A 200 -3.71 0.43 -18.82
C SER A 200 -4.20 -0.14 -17.48
N ARG A 201 -5.29 -0.90 -17.46
CA ARG A 201 -5.90 -1.54 -16.27
C ARG A 201 -5.38 -2.95 -16.00
N LYS A 202 -4.49 -3.51 -16.84
CA LYS A 202 -3.90 -4.84 -16.65
C LYS A 202 -3.30 -5.02 -15.23
N PRO A 203 -2.52 -4.06 -14.66
CA PRO A 203 -2.01 -4.21 -13.31
C PRO A 203 -3.11 -4.26 -12.23
N ILE A 204 -4.24 -3.55 -12.42
CA ILE A 204 -5.38 -3.61 -11.49
C ILE A 204 -6.00 -5.01 -11.47
N LEU A 205 -6.11 -5.67 -12.62
CA LEU A 205 -6.64 -7.03 -12.73
C LEU A 205 -5.70 -8.06 -12.10
N MET A 206 -4.39 -7.86 -12.21
CA MET A 206 -3.43 -8.86 -11.74
C MET A 206 -3.42 -8.97 -10.22
N PHE A 207 -3.47 -7.88 -9.48
CA PHE A 207 -3.40 -7.93 -8.03
C PHE A 207 -4.51 -8.77 -7.35
N PRO A 208 -5.81 -8.68 -7.69
CA PRO A 208 -6.80 -9.61 -7.16
C PRO A 208 -6.50 -11.10 -7.45
N ARG A 209 -5.85 -11.39 -8.56
CA ARG A 209 -5.47 -12.74 -8.97
C ARG A 209 -4.29 -13.30 -8.18
N GLU A 210 -3.45 -12.42 -7.65
CA GLU A 210 -2.28 -12.78 -6.83
C GLU A 210 -2.62 -12.86 -5.31
N LEU A 211 -3.85 -12.53 -4.87
CA LEU A 211 -4.21 -12.63 -3.45
C LEU A 211 -3.98 -14.05 -2.91
N PRO A 212 -3.20 -14.22 -1.82
CA PRO A 212 -2.86 -15.52 -1.28
C PRO A 212 -4.03 -16.11 -0.46
N ILE A 213 -4.98 -16.75 -1.15
CA ILE A 213 -6.20 -17.30 -0.54
C ILE A 213 -6.28 -18.79 -0.80
N ALA A 214 -6.52 -19.58 0.24
CA ALA A 214 -6.72 -21.04 0.18
C ALA A 214 -5.53 -21.78 -0.49
N GLY A 215 -4.31 -21.31 -0.26
CA GLY A 215 -3.09 -21.89 -0.83
C GLY A 215 -2.78 -21.47 -2.27
N GLU A 216 -3.59 -20.56 -2.85
CA GLU A 216 -3.43 -20.15 -4.26
C GLU A 216 -3.36 -18.61 -4.43
N PRO A 217 -2.50 -18.09 -5.34
CA PRO A 217 -1.47 -18.82 -6.09
C PRO A 217 -0.40 -19.40 -5.13
N ARG A 218 0.07 -20.62 -5.44
CA ARG A 218 0.95 -21.35 -4.51
C ARG A 218 2.24 -20.60 -4.20
N ASP A 219 2.88 -20.04 -5.21
CA ASP A 219 4.13 -19.27 -5.06
C ASP A 219 3.92 -18.02 -4.18
N MET A 220 2.84 -17.29 -4.42
CA MET A 220 2.50 -16.10 -3.64
C MET A 220 2.10 -16.44 -2.20
N TYR A 221 1.33 -17.54 -2.02
CA TYR A 221 0.91 -17.99 -0.71
C TYR A 221 2.11 -18.38 0.17
N ALA A 222 3.01 -19.23 -0.36
CA ALA A 222 4.21 -19.66 0.34
C ALA A 222 5.13 -18.47 0.68
N MET A 223 5.35 -17.57 -0.26
CA MET A 223 6.14 -16.35 -0.02
C MET A 223 5.55 -15.51 1.11
N CYS A 224 4.24 -15.30 1.13
CA CYS A 224 3.61 -14.54 2.22
C CYS A 224 3.71 -15.24 3.59
N GLU A 225 3.71 -16.58 3.64
CA GLU A 225 3.97 -17.33 4.88
C GLU A 225 5.40 -17.10 5.39
N ASP A 226 6.40 -17.19 4.50
CA ASP A 226 7.81 -16.95 4.81
C ASP A 226 8.06 -15.51 5.26
N ASP A 227 7.50 -14.53 4.55
CA ASP A 227 7.62 -13.11 4.89
C ASP A 227 6.99 -12.80 6.26
N GLN A 228 5.85 -13.41 6.58
CA GLN A 228 5.25 -13.26 7.90
C GLN A 228 6.07 -13.93 9.02
N ALA A 229 6.67 -15.08 8.76
CA ALA A 229 7.57 -15.71 9.72
C ALA A 229 8.78 -14.82 10.02
N ALA A 230 9.40 -14.24 8.98
CA ALA A 230 10.48 -13.27 9.12
C ALA A 230 10.05 -12.02 9.89
N LEU A 231 8.86 -11.49 9.59
CA LEU A 231 8.31 -10.31 10.26
C LEU A 231 8.07 -10.55 11.76
N ARG A 232 7.59 -11.74 12.14
CA ARG A 232 7.41 -12.14 13.55
C ARG A 232 8.74 -12.29 14.29
N ALA A 233 9.76 -12.77 13.62
CA ALA A 233 11.10 -12.94 14.19
C ALA A 233 11.88 -11.61 14.29
N SER A 234 11.46 -10.58 13.57
CA SER A 234 12.18 -9.31 13.49
C SER A 234 12.00 -8.43 14.73
N ASN A 235 13.07 -7.68 15.09
CA ASN A 235 13.08 -6.80 16.24
C ASN A 235 12.83 -5.33 15.92
N TYR A 236 12.82 -4.92 14.62
CA TYR A 236 12.57 -3.53 14.29
C TYR A 236 11.13 -3.12 14.71
N PRO A 237 10.95 -1.86 15.13
CA PRO A 237 9.64 -1.35 15.55
C PRO A 237 8.58 -1.44 14.46
N LYS A 238 7.36 -1.71 14.87
CA LYS A 238 6.19 -1.80 13.98
C LYS A 238 5.07 -0.92 14.50
N LEU A 239 4.33 -0.29 13.58
CA LEU A 239 3.16 0.53 13.84
C LEU A 239 2.01 0.03 12.96
N LEU A 240 1.00 -0.60 13.56
CA LEU A 240 -0.15 -1.14 12.86
C LEU A 240 -1.37 -0.24 13.07
N PHE A 241 -1.86 0.35 11.98
CA PHE A 241 -3.11 1.07 11.96
C PHE A 241 -4.27 0.16 11.55
N TYR A 242 -5.43 0.36 12.17
CA TYR A 242 -6.64 -0.35 11.78
C TYR A 242 -7.89 0.50 11.92
N GLY A 243 -8.84 0.27 11.00
CA GLY A 243 -10.19 0.82 11.04
C GLY A 243 -11.19 -0.18 11.63
N ASP A 244 -12.40 0.28 11.83
CA ASP A 244 -13.55 -0.52 12.28
C ASP A 244 -14.73 -0.24 11.32
N PRO A 245 -15.21 -1.25 10.56
CA PRO A 245 -14.91 -2.69 10.65
C PRO A 245 -13.61 -3.13 9.96
N GLY A 246 -12.91 -2.27 9.20
CA GLY A 246 -11.85 -2.65 8.28
C GLY A 246 -12.39 -3.36 7.04
N ALA A 247 -11.52 -3.73 6.13
CA ALA A 247 -11.88 -4.55 4.96
C ALA A 247 -11.14 -5.89 4.97
N LEU A 248 -9.81 -5.85 4.84
CA LEU A 248 -8.95 -7.04 4.98
C LEU A 248 -8.62 -7.30 6.45
N ILE A 249 -8.50 -6.25 7.24
CA ILE A 249 -8.01 -6.28 8.62
C ILE A 249 -9.08 -5.77 9.57
N SER A 250 -9.83 -6.68 10.20
CA SER A 250 -10.75 -6.31 11.28
C SER A 250 -9.98 -5.96 12.56
N PRO A 251 -10.63 -5.30 13.55
CA PRO A 251 -10.02 -5.05 14.86
C PRO A 251 -9.47 -6.30 15.55
N GLU A 252 -10.17 -7.45 15.41
CA GLU A 252 -9.73 -8.74 15.98
C GLU A 252 -8.48 -9.26 15.24
N VAL A 253 -8.46 -9.16 13.92
CA VAL A 253 -7.29 -9.54 13.10
C VAL A 253 -6.10 -8.66 13.47
N ALA A 254 -6.28 -7.33 13.54
CA ALA A 254 -5.21 -6.39 13.92
C ALA A 254 -4.64 -6.73 15.30
N THR A 255 -5.48 -6.97 16.30
CA THR A 255 -5.07 -7.32 17.66
C THR A 255 -4.29 -8.63 17.70
N ARG A 256 -4.78 -9.66 17.01
CA ARG A 256 -4.12 -10.97 16.91
C ARG A 256 -2.75 -10.87 16.23
N PHE A 257 -2.65 -10.11 15.14
CA PHE A 257 -1.37 -9.93 14.46
C PHE A 257 -0.37 -9.15 15.32
N ALA A 258 -0.78 -8.05 15.93
CA ALA A 258 0.09 -7.25 16.78
C ALA A 258 0.62 -8.04 17.98
N SER A 259 -0.19 -8.89 18.59
CA SER A 259 0.25 -9.75 19.71
C SER A 259 1.29 -10.81 19.29
N GLY A 260 1.36 -11.14 18.01
CA GLY A 260 2.35 -12.06 17.45
C GLY A 260 3.63 -11.40 16.96
N PHE A 261 3.73 -10.07 17.00
CA PHE A 261 4.90 -9.33 16.57
C PHE A 261 5.66 -8.74 17.75
N GLN A 262 6.99 -8.77 17.68
CA GLN A 262 7.81 -8.01 18.61
C GLN A 262 7.76 -6.51 18.28
N ASN A 263 7.74 -5.67 19.30
CA ASN A 263 7.78 -4.20 19.16
C ASN A 263 6.69 -3.64 18.22
N CYS A 264 5.45 -4.12 18.35
CA CYS A 264 4.32 -3.66 17.55
C CYS A 264 3.37 -2.79 18.37
N GLN A 265 3.19 -1.54 17.94
CA GLN A 265 2.18 -0.63 18.48
C GLN A 265 0.92 -0.68 17.61
N LEU A 266 -0.26 -0.66 18.25
CA LEU A 266 -1.56 -0.58 17.59
C LEU A 266 -2.11 0.83 17.66
N VAL A 267 -2.64 1.34 16.54
CA VAL A 267 -3.35 2.61 16.45
C VAL A 267 -4.73 2.37 15.85
N ARG A 268 -5.77 2.54 16.69
CA ARG A 268 -7.17 2.52 16.23
C ARG A 268 -7.53 3.86 15.61
N LEU A 269 -8.00 3.87 14.37
CA LEU A 269 -8.38 5.07 13.64
C LEU A 269 -9.87 5.43 13.82
N GLY A 270 -10.70 4.50 14.28
CA GLY A 270 -12.15 4.65 14.33
C GLY A 270 -12.84 4.00 13.14
N THR A 271 -13.96 4.57 12.69
CA THR A 271 -14.69 4.03 11.54
C THR A 271 -13.84 4.12 10.27
N GLY A 272 -13.62 3.00 9.61
CA GLY A 272 -12.81 2.95 8.40
C GLY A 272 -12.94 1.61 7.69
N SER A 273 -12.74 1.61 6.37
CA SER A 273 -12.76 0.41 5.54
C SER A 273 -11.35 0.12 5.03
N HIS A 274 -11.09 0.21 3.72
CA HIS A 274 -9.82 -0.20 3.14
C HIS A 274 -8.83 0.95 2.92
N TYR A 275 -9.31 2.08 2.38
CA TYR A 275 -8.43 3.22 2.09
C TYR A 275 -8.42 4.20 3.28
N LEU A 276 -7.86 3.75 4.40
CA LEU A 276 -7.79 4.49 5.66
C LEU A 276 -7.09 5.84 5.51
N GLN A 277 -6.21 5.99 4.54
CA GLN A 277 -5.54 7.24 4.21
C GLN A 277 -6.51 8.33 3.75
N GLU A 278 -7.61 7.94 3.08
CA GLU A 278 -8.64 8.88 2.65
C GLU A 278 -9.56 9.30 3.80
N ASP A 279 -9.76 8.42 4.77
CA ASP A 279 -10.65 8.67 5.89
C ASP A 279 -9.93 9.36 7.07
N HIS A 280 -8.66 9.04 7.33
CA HIS A 280 -7.92 9.46 8.52
C HIS A 280 -6.49 9.99 8.25
N PRO A 281 -6.26 10.81 7.20
CA PRO A 281 -4.90 11.18 6.80
C PRO A 281 -4.12 11.90 7.91
N HIS A 282 -4.78 12.82 8.62
CA HIS A 282 -4.12 13.62 9.66
C HIS A 282 -3.75 12.79 10.89
N THR A 283 -4.62 11.86 11.31
CA THR A 283 -4.35 10.96 12.43
C THR A 283 -3.19 10.02 12.10
N ILE A 284 -3.19 9.45 10.90
CA ILE A 284 -2.11 8.57 10.41
C ILE A 284 -0.80 9.35 10.33
N GLY A 285 -0.81 10.52 9.69
CA GLY A 285 0.39 11.34 9.53
C GLY A 285 0.99 11.79 10.85
N ALA A 286 0.16 12.26 11.80
CA ALA A 286 0.62 12.66 13.12
C ALA A 286 1.19 11.48 13.92
N ALA A 287 0.56 10.31 13.86
CA ALA A 287 1.04 9.11 14.54
C ALA A 287 2.37 8.61 13.96
N ILE A 288 2.53 8.60 12.63
CA ILE A 288 3.79 8.25 11.98
C ILE A 288 4.89 9.23 12.41
N ARG A 289 4.62 10.53 12.40
CA ARG A 289 5.57 11.55 12.85
C ARG A 289 6.05 11.28 14.26
N GLN A 290 5.12 11.13 15.22
CA GLN A 290 5.46 10.87 16.63
C GLN A 290 6.24 9.56 16.80
N TRP A 291 5.88 8.55 16.02
CA TRP A 291 6.55 7.26 16.09
C TRP A 291 7.99 7.31 15.54
N ILE A 292 8.23 8.05 14.45
CA ILE A 292 9.59 8.26 13.91
C ILE A 292 10.49 8.93 14.94
N ASP A 293 10.00 9.90 15.74
CA ASP A 293 10.76 10.53 16.81
C ASP A 293 11.26 9.53 17.88
N LEU A 294 10.61 8.37 18.01
CA LEU A 294 11.02 7.31 18.94
C LEU A 294 12.05 6.33 18.33
N LEU A 295 12.28 6.40 17.01
CA LEU A 295 13.21 5.52 16.29
C LEU A 295 14.62 6.10 16.16
N ILE A 296 14.75 7.41 16.38
CA ILE A 296 15.99 8.18 16.25
C ILE A 296 16.48 8.56 17.62
#